data_cf64e6517a27349d83c0a782af9948f3
#
_entry.id   cf64e6517a27349d83c0a782af9948f3
#
_cell.length_a   1.000
_cell.length_b   1.000
_cell.length_c   1.000
_cell.angle_alpha   90.00
_cell.angle_beta   90.00
_cell.angle_gamma   90.00
#
_symmetry.space_group_name_H-M   'P 1'
#
loop_
_entity.id
_entity.type
_entity.pdbx_description
1 polymer ?
#
loop_
_entity_poly.entity_id
_entity_poly.type
_entity_poly.pdbx_seq_one_letter_code
_entity_poly.pdbx_strand_id
1 'polypeptide(L)'
;MEEFSSERLARLTGMLKRRGVILPAFEIHGGAAGLYDFGPVGGRLRNRVNQTWIDHWQSLGNIVEISSPTVTPYPVLEASGHVGEFSDFLSECNNCNEASRADHLVEDVYPNADSLSKDKLQSLITEHNPICPSCGECDWGQIEAQNLMFNTKIGAGSSGRQAFLRPETAQGMFTSFTSIYRHFRERLPFGALQTGKGYRNEISPRQGMIRLREFNMAELEYFIDPEINPIHDFSLWDQNITCLLYTSDAADEEDS
;
A
#
# COMPACT_ATOMS: atom_id res chain seq x y z
N MET A 1 22.50 -9.08 11.42
CA MET A 1 21.12 -8.66 11.75
C MET A 1 20.47 -9.85 12.43
N GLU A 2 20.01 -9.71 13.68
CA GLU A 2 19.24 -10.78 14.32
C GLU A 2 17.93 -10.94 13.54
N GLU A 3 17.71 -12.12 13.02
CA GLU A 3 16.47 -12.55 12.39
C GLU A 3 15.30 -12.23 13.33
N PHE A 4 14.35 -11.44 12.88
CA PHE A 4 13.12 -11.18 13.65
C PHE A 4 12.34 -12.49 13.71
N SER A 5 12.56 -13.28 14.75
CA SER A 5 11.89 -14.55 14.89
C SER A 5 10.37 -14.34 14.93
N SER A 6 9.62 -15.23 14.31
CA SER A 6 8.14 -15.23 14.32
C SER A 6 7.58 -15.14 15.74
N GLU A 7 8.28 -15.71 16.71
CA GLU A 7 7.98 -15.64 18.15
C GLU A 7 8.10 -14.21 18.71
N ARG A 8 9.12 -13.45 18.30
CA ARG A 8 9.30 -12.06 18.74
C ARG A 8 8.18 -11.17 18.19
N LEU A 9 7.79 -11.36 16.93
CA LEU A 9 6.69 -10.63 16.30
C LEU A 9 5.36 -10.96 16.99
N ALA A 10 5.08 -12.22 17.28
CA ALA A 10 3.87 -12.65 17.99
C ALA A 10 3.80 -12.06 19.42
N ARG A 11 4.93 -12.04 20.15
CA ARG A 11 5.03 -11.42 21.47
C ARG A 11 4.77 -9.92 21.41
N LEU A 12 5.36 -9.23 20.44
CA LEU A 12 5.16 -7.79 20.23
C LEU A 12 3.69 -7.48 19.92
N THR A 13 3.09 -8.18 18.97
CA THR A 13 1.68 -8.02 18.59
C THR A 13 0.74 -8.25 19.78
N GLY A 14 0.97 -9.31 20.54
CA GLY A 14 0.21 -9.59 21.76
C GLY A 14 0.37 -8.52 22.83
N MET A 15 1.56 -7.93 22.98
CA MET A 15 1.80 -6.82 23.90
C MET A 15 1.06 -5.54 23.44
N LEU A 16 1.17 -5.19 22.15
CA LEU A 16 0.51 -4.01 21.57
C LEU A 16 -1.01 -4.08 21.74
N LYS A 17 -1.60 -5.27 21.51
CA LYS A 17 -3.03 -5.51 21.74
C LYS A 17 -3.40 -5.35 23.21
N ARG A 18 -2.70 -6.02 24.15
CA ARG A 18 -2.98 -5.93 25.60
C ARG A 18 -2.83 -4.52 26.15
N ARG A 19 -1.94 -3.70 25.58
CA ARG A 19 -1.71 -2.30 25.99
C ARG A 19 -2.62 -1.31 25.28
N GLY A 20 -3.53 -1.76 24.42
CA GLY A 20 -4.43 -0.89 23.67
C GLY A 20 -3.69 0.09 22.74
N VAL A 21 -2.53 -0.30 22.23
CA VAL A 21 -1.75 0.51 21.28
C VAL A 21 -2.30 0.31 19.88
N ILE A 22 -2.49 -0.96 19.49
CA ILE A 22 -3.07 -1.38 18.21
C ILE A 22 -4.05 -2.50 18.51
N LEU A 23 -5.24 -2.43 17.94
CA LEU A 23 -6.34 -3.37 18.15
C LEU A 23 -6.92 -3.78 16.80
N PRO A 24 -7.30 -5.06 16.59
CA PRO A 24 -8.13 -5.41 15.45
C PRO A 24 -9.43 -4.60 15.48
N ALA A 25 -9.80 -4.02 14.33
CA ALA A 25 -11.01 -3.20 14.26
C ALA A 25 -12.28 -4.09 14.27
N PHE A 26 -13.37 -3.56 14.81
CA PHE A 26 -14.71 -4.19 14.78
C PHE A 26 -14.81 -5.56 15.43
N GLU A 27 -13.95 -5.90 16.40
CA GLU A 27 -13.93 -7.24 17.05
C GLU A 27 -15.30 -7.66 17.61
N ILE A 28 -16.12 -6.73 18.11
CA ILE A 28 -17.48 -7.02 18.60
C ILE A 28 -18.45 -7.54 17.52
N HIS A 29 -18.10 -7.35 16.26
CA HIS A 29 -18.86 -7.83 15.09
C HIS A 29 -18.10 -8.87 14.27
N GLY A 30 -17.13 -9.56 14.89
CA GLY A 30 -16.32 -10.58 14.23
C GLY A 30 -15.02 -10.08 13.61
N GLY A 31 -14.78 -8.77 13.63
CA GLY A 31 -13.58 -8.19 13.05
C GLY A 31 -13.53 -8.19 11.53
N ALA A 32 -12.49 -7.61 10.98
CA ALA A 32 -12.17 -7.68 9.55
C ALA A 32 -10.65 -7.75 9.38
N ALA A 33 -10.16 -8.77 8.70
CA ALA A 33 -8.73 -8.93 8.46
C ALA A 33 -8.15 -7.71 7.73
N GLY A 34 -6.96 -7.28 8.14
CA GLY A 34 -6.29 -6.11 7.55
C GLY A 34 -6.87 -4.75 7.93
N LEU A 35 -7.80 -4.69 8.91
CA LEU A 35 -8.30 -3.45 9.49
C LEU A 35 -7.94 -3.39 10.98
N TYR A 36 -7.36 -2.26 11.40
CA TYR A 36 -6.89 -2.06 12.77
C TYR A 36 -7.22 -0.67 13.29
N ASP A 37 -7.53 -0.62 14.58
CA ASP A 37 -7.66 0.60 15.34
C ASP A 37 -6.33 0.97 15.99
N PHE A 38 -5.97 2.24 15.90
CA PHE A 38 -4.92 2.81 16.73
C PHE A 38 -5.54 3.31 18.03
N GLY A 39 -5.21 2.66 19.14
CA GLY A 39 -5.63 3.12 20.44
C GLY A 39 -4.98 4.46 20.86
N PRO A 40 -5.25 4.98 22.09
CA PRO A 40 -4.81 6.32 22.49
C PRO A 40 -3.30 6.55 22.38
N VAL A 41 -2.49 5.55 22.70
CA VAL A 41 -1.02 5.63 22.58
C VAL A 41 -0.60 5.48 21.11
N GLY A 42 -1.14 4.49 20.41
CA GLY A 42 -0.82 4.22 19.00
C GLY A 42 -1.18 5.40 18.10
N GLY A 43 -2.37 5.99 18.29
CA GLY A 43 -2.81 7.17 17.55
C GLY A 43 -1.89 8.39 17.78
N ARG A 44 -1.47 8.62 19.01
CA ARG A 44 -0.51 9.70 19.31
C ARG A 44 0.86 9.46 18.68
N LEU A 45 1.35 8.22 18.73
CA LEU A 45 2.63 7.86 18.12
C LEU A 45 2.58 8.08 16.61
N ARG A 46 1.56 7.55 15.94
CA ARG A 46 1.34 7.75 14.50
C ARG A 46 1.31 9.24 14.12
N ASN A 47 0.54 10.05 14.87
CA ASN A 47 0.43 11.48 14.59
C ASN A 47 1.78 12.21 14.76
N ARG A 48 2.57 11.81 15.75
CA ARG A 48 3.92 12.38 15.93
C ARG A 48 4.87 11.99 14.79
N VAL A 49 4.84 10.72 14.35
CA VAL A 49 5.65 10.28 13.20
C VAL A 49 5.29 11.08 11.97
N ASN A 50 3.98 11.20 11.64
CA ASN A 50 3.52 11.99 10.51
C ASN A 50 3.96 13.46 10.61
N GLN A 51 3.77 14.08 11.77
CA GLN A 51 4.15 15.50 11.95
C GLN A 51 5.64 15.71 11.83
N THR A 52 6.46 14.82 12.40
CA THR A 52 7.93 14.90 12.28
C THR A 52 8.37 14.79 10.81
N TRP A 53 7.71 13.90 10.04
CA TRP A 53 7.99 13.75 8.62
C TRP A 53 7.59 15.01 7.83
N ILE A 54 6.42 15.59 8.08
CA ILE A 54 5.96 16.83 7.47
C ILE A 54 6.94 17.98 7.79
N ASP A 55 7.25 18.18 9.07
CA ASP A 55 8.13 19.26 9.53
C ASP A 55 9.52 19.17 8.90
N HIS A 56 10.04 17.93 8.78
CA HIS A 56 11.33 17.68 8.13
C HIS A 56 11.33 18.17 6.69
N TRP A 57 10.38 17.76 5.87
CA TRP A 57 10.34 18.14 4.46
C TRP A 57 10.03 19.63 4.26
N GLN A 58 9.10 20.18 5.02
CA GLN A 58 8.77 21.60 4.95
C GLN A 58 9.92 22.51 5.39
N SER A 59 10.86 22.01 6.21
CA SER A 59 12.05 22.77 6.59
C SER A 59 12.96 23.13 5.41
N LEU A 60 12.82 22.47 4.26
CA LEU A 60 13.54 22.79 3.02
C LEU A 60 13.02 24.07 2.33
N GLY A 61 11.85 24.59 2.74
CA GLY A 61 11.35 25.92 2.34
C GLY A 61 10.59 25.99 1.01
N ASN A 62 10.65 24.96 0.17
CA ASN A 62 9.96 24.90 -1.12
C ASN A 62 8.99 23.72 -1.23
N ILE A 63 8.51 23.24 -0.12
CA ILE A 63 7.58 22.11 -0.03
C ILE A 63 6.32 22.53 0.72
N VAL A 64 5.16 22.22 0.15
CA VAL A 64 3.86 22.53 0.75
C VAL A 64 3.07 21.25 1.03
N GLU A 65 2.32 21.26 2.13
CA GLU A 65 1.36 20.21 2.41
C GLU A 65 0.05 20.48 1.68
N ILE A 66 -0.51 19.44 1.06
CA ILE A 66 -1.86 19.47 0.49
C ILE A 66 -2.72 18.36 1.09
N SER A 67 -4.03 18.47 0.88
CA SER A 67 -4.98 17.44 1.27
C SER A 67 -6.00 17.25 0.14
N SER A 68 -5.99 16.09 -0.49
CA SER A 68 -6.91 15.72 -1.55
C SER A 68 -7.95 14.69 -1.08
N PRO A 69 -9.11 14.60 -1.76
CA PRO A 69 -10.16 13.66 -1.42
C PRO A 69 -9.69 12.20 -1.47
N THR A 70 -10.24 11.38 -0.57
CA THR A 70 -9.99 9.94 -0.51
C THR A 70 -10.73 9.17 -1.61
N VAL A 71 -11.92 9.66 -1.99
CA VAL A 71 -12.71 9.08 -3.08
C VAL A 71 -12.21 9.65 -4.40
N THR A 72 -11.68 8.79 -5.26
CA THR A 72 -11.05 9.17 -6.52
C THR A 72 -11.92 8.73 -7.70
N PRO A 73 -12.28 9.64 -8.63
CA PRO A 73 -13.05 9.30 -9.82
C PRO A 73 -12.30 8.33 -10.75
N TYR A 74 -13.04 7.42 -11.41
CA TYR A 74 -12.51 6.44 -12.37
C TYR A 74 -11.48 7.01 -13.37
N PRO A 75 -11.73 8.17 -14.06
CA PRO A 75 -10.78 8.66 -15.06
C PRO A 75 -9.40 9.03 -14.52
N VAL A 76 -9.30 9.39 -13.24
CA VAL A 76 -8.00 9.71 -12.61
C VAL A 76 -7.15 8.44 -12.46
N LEU A 77 -7.76 7.35 -12.00
CA LEU A 77 -7.07 6.07 -11.80
C LEU A 77 -6.89 5.29 -13.11
N GLU A 78 -7.72 5.54 -14.10
CA GLU A 78 -7.51 5.04 -15.47
C GLU A 78 -6.28 5.71 -16.09
N ALA A 79 -6.16 7.03 -15.97
CA ALA A 79 -5.02 7.79 -16.50
C ALA A 79 -3.68 7.42 -15.86
N SER A 80 -3.69 6.96 -14.62
CA SER A 80 -2.50 6.49 -13.89
C SER A 80 -2.25 4.98 -14.00
N GLY A 81 -3.02 4.24 -14.82
CA GLY A 81 -2.85 2.80 -15.04
C GLY A 81 -3.48 1.88 -13.98
N HIS A 82 -3.87 2.39 -12.82
CA HIS A 82 -4.38 1.58 -11.71
C HIS A 82 -5.62 0.73 -12.06
N VAL A 83 -6.45 1.18 -12.98
CA VAL A 83 -7.63 0.42 -13.37
C VAL A 83 -7.26 -0.87 -14.09
N GLY A 84 -6.22 -0.83 -14.94
CA GLY A 84 -5.80 -1.96 -15.76
C GLY A 84 -4.78 -2.88 -15.11
N GLU A 85 -3.84 -2.33 -14.35
CA GLU A 85 -2.62 -3.04 -13.94
C GLU A 85 -2.53 -3.32 -12.44
N PHE A 86 -3.30 -2.60 -11.62
CA PHE A 86 -3.25 -2.77 -10.16
C PHE A 86 -4.04 -4.00 -9.69
N SER A 87 -3.53 -5.19 -10.02
CA SER A 87 -4.20 -6.46 -9.73
C SER A 87 -3.21 -7.53 -9.28
N ASP A 88 -3.65 -8.36 -8.33
CA ASP A 88 -2.98 -9.60 -7.93
C ASP A 88 -3.70 -10.81 -8.53
N PHE A 89 -2.98 -11.91 -8.65
CA PHE A 89 -3.55 -13.20 -9.02
C PHE A 89 -4.04 -13.94 -7.78
N LEU A 90 -5.31 -14.34 -7.81
CA LEU A 90 -5.92 -15.14 -6.75
C LEU A 90 -6.39 -16.49 -7.26
N SER A 91 -6.43 -17.47 -6.37
CA SER A 91 -7.18 -18.71 -6.55
C SER A 91 -8.07 -18.93 -5.32
N GLU A 92 -9.29 -19.41 -5.54
CA GLU A 92 -10.23 -19.76 -4.48
C GLU A 92 -10.21 -21.27 -4.22
N CYS A 93 -10.23 -21.65 -2.95
CA CYS A 93 -10.38 -23.05 -2.56
C CYS A 93 -11.81 -23.50 -2.84
N ASN A 94 -11.99 -24.54 -3.68
CA ASN A 94 -13.31 -25.05 -4.05
C ASN A 94 -14.07 -25.66 -2.86
N ASN A 95 -13.38 -26.02 -1.78
CA ASN A 95 -14.01 -26.63 -0.60
C ASN A 95 -14.53 -25.60 0.41
N CYS A 96 -13.81 -24.50 0.66
CA CYS A 96 -14.18 -23.53 1.71
C CYS A 96 -14.32 -22.09 1.22
N ASN A 97 -14.13 -21.82 -0.07
CA ASN A 97 -14.14 -20.50 -0.71
C ASN A 97 -13.11 -19.51 -0.13
N GLU A 98 -12.06 -20.00 0.53
CA GLU A 98 -10.95 -19.15 0.96
C GLU A 98 -10.17 -18.68 -0.27
N ALA A 99 -10.08 -17.36 -0.45
CA ALA A 99 -9.26 -16.75 -1.48
C ALA A 99 -7.81 -16.61 -1.00
N SER A 100 -6.87 -17.08 -1.80
CA SER A 100 -5.43 -16.93 -1.54
C SER A 100 -4.72 -16.35 -2.76
N ARG A 101 -3.66 -15.58 -2.53
CA ARG A 101 -2.78 -15.14 -3.62
C ARG A 101 -2.13 -16.38 -4.25
N ALA A 102 -2.11 -16.40 -5.57
CA ALA A 102 -1.62 -17.56 -6.31
C ALA A 102 -0.11 -17.78 -6.12
N ASP A 103 0.68 -16.70 -6.02
CA ASP A 103 2.11 -16.74 -5.73
C ASP A 103 2.42 -17.30 -4.34
N HIS A 104 1.66 -16.89 -3.31
CA HIS A 104 1.85 -17.41 -1.96
C HIS A 104 1.55 -18.90 -1.81
N LEU A 105 0.71 -19.46 -2.68
CA LEU A 105 0.41 -20.90 -2.67
C LEU A 105 1.60 -21.77 -3.11
N VAL A 106 2.54 -21.18 -3.83
CA VAL A 106 3.70 -21.89 -4.39
C VAL A 106 5.04 -21.31 -3.93
N GLU A 107 5.04 -20.35 -3.02
CA GLU A 107 6.23 -19.66 -2.49
C GLU A 107 7.24 -20.64 -1.87
N ASP A 108 6.76 -21.67 -1.19
CA ASP A 108 7.61 -22.71 -0.57
C ASP A 108 8.43 -23.51 -1.58
N VAL A 109 7.94 -23.64 -2.82
CA VAL A 109 8.59 -24.39 -3.89
C VAL A 109 9.22 -23.50 -4.94
N TYR A 110 8.80 -22.24 -5.03
CA TYR A 110 9.32 -21.24 -5.96
C TYR A 110 9.41 -19.86 -5.29
N PRO A 111 10.57 -19.48 -4.73
CA PRO A 111 10.72 -18.27 -3.91
C PRO A 111 10.38 -16.93 -4.59
N ASN A 112 10.49 -16.86 -5.94
CA ASN A 112 10.16 -15.66 -6.73
C ASN A 112 8.86 -15.85 -7.53
N ALA A 113 7.86 -16.44 -6.90
CA ALA A 113 6.58 -16.76 -7.56
C ALA A 113 5.78 -15.51 -7.97
N ASP A 114 5.98 -14.38 -7.31
CA ASP A 114 5.38 -13.07 -7.57
C ASP A 114 5.66 -12.53 -8.98
N SER A 115 6.84 -12.84 -9.54
CA SER A 115 7.23 -12.46 -10.90
C SER A 115 6.69 -13.37 -12.01
N LEU A 116 5.94 -14.43 -11.65
CA LEU A 116 5.47 -15.42 -12.62
C LEU A 116 4.17 -15.02 -13.31
N SER A 117 4.05 -15.39 -14.59
CA SER A 117 2.80 -15.26 -15.32
C SER A 117 1.67 -16.14 -14.75
N LYS A 118 0.42 -15.74 -14.98
CA LYS A 118 -0.78 -16.47 -14.60
C LYS A 118 -0.74 -17.95 -14.97
N ASP A 119 -0.35 -18.27 -16.21
CA ASP A 119 -0.31 -19.66 -16.71
C ASP A 119 0.73 -20.50 -15.99
N LYS A 120 1.87 -19.89 -15.66
CA LYS A 120 2.94 -20.58 -14.92
C LYS A 120 2.53 -20.84 -13.48
N LEU A 121 1.92 -19.87 -12.81
CA LEU A 121 1.36 -20.04 -11.47
C LEU A 121 0.28 -21.13 -11.44
N GLN A 122 -0.64 -21.13 -12.42
CA GLN A 122 -1.67 -22.18 -12.52
C GLN A 122 -1.06 -23.58 -12.67
N SER A 123 0.00 -23.69 -13.49
CA SER A 123 0.70 -24.97 -13.67
C SER A 123 1.35 -25.44 -12.38
N LEU A 124 2.01 -24.53 -11.63
CA LEU A 124 2.66 -24.86 -10.37
C LEU A 124 1.64 -25.26 -9.29
N ILE A 125 0.52 -24.56 -9.16
CA ILE A 125 -0.57 -24.91 -8.22
C ILE A 125 -1.11 -26.30 -8.55
N THR A 126 -1.31 -26.60 -9.82
CA THR A 126 -1.81 -27.92 -10.26
C THR A 126 -0.79 -29.03 -10.00
N GLU A 127 0.51 -28.75 -10.21
CA GLU A 127 1.60 -29.73 -10.03
C GLU A 127 1.87 -30.03 -8.55
N HIS A 128 1.94 -28.99 -7.72
CA HIS A 128 2.33 -29.11 -6.31
C HIS A 128 1.15 -29.28 -5.36
N ASN A 129 -0.06 -28.98 -5.82
CA ASN A 129 -1.31 -29.19 -5.09
C ASN A 129 -1.25 -28.68 -3.62
N PRO A 130 -1.00 -27.36 -3.41
CA PRO A 130 -0.75 -26.81 -2.08
C PRO A 130 -1.95 -26.96 -1.15
N ILE A 131 -1.70 -27.15 0.12
CA ILE A 131 -2.72 -27.31 1.15
C ILE A 131 -3.39 -25.95 1.43
N CYS A 132 -4.73 -25.92 1.41
CA CYS A 132 -5.48 -24.75 1.84
C CYS A 132 -5.27 -24.48 3.33
N PRO A 133 -4.80 -23.28 3.71
CA PRO A 133 -4.49 -22.97 5.10
C PRO A 133 -5.73 -22.87 6.01
N SER A 134 -6.93 -22.78 5.43
CA SER A 134 -8.18 -22.66 6.18
C SER A 134 -8.88 -24.00 6.42
N CYS A 135 -8.94 -24.89 5.43
CA CYS A 135 -9.65 -26.16 5.56
C CYS A 135 -8.76 -27.40 5.49
N GLY A 136 -7.50 -27.26 5.07
CA GLY A 136 -6.57 -28.39 4.94
C GLY A 136 -6.70 -29.22 3.65
N GLU A 137 -7.68 -28.89 2.79
CA GLU A 137 -7.88 -29.57 1.50
C GLU A 137 -6.95 -28.99 0.43
N CYS A 138 -6.77 -29.73 -0.66
CA CYS A 138 -5.87 -29.35 -1.77
C CYS A 138 -6.67 -29.17 -3.08
N ASP A 139 -7.74 -28.41 -3.07
CA ASP A 139 -8.61 -28.21 -4.23
C ASP A 139 -8.74 -26.72 -4.55
N TRP A 140 -7.93 -26.27 -5.52
CA TRP A 140 -7.86 -24.87 -5.92
C TRP A 140 -8.52 -24.65 -7.28
N GLY A 141 -9.29 -23.56 -7.37
CA GLY A 141 -9.93 -23.10 -8.61
C GLY A 141 -8.92 -22.52 -9.62
N GLN A 142 -9.48 -22.01 -10.71
CA GLN A 142 -8.69 -21.31 -11.72
C GLN A 142 -8.22 -19.96 -11.16
N ILE A 143 -7.00 -19.57 -11.55
CA ILE A 143 -6.46 -18.26 -11.17
C ILE A 143 -7.24 -17.15 -11.88
N GLU A 144 -7.62 -16.14 -11.12
CA GLU A 144 -8.25 -14.92 -11.61
C GLU A 144 -7.42 -13.69 -11.22
N ALA A 145 -7.44 -12.65 -12.07
CA ALA A 145 -6.86 -11.36 -11.73
C ALA A 145 -7.87 -10.54 -10.92
N GLN A 146 -7.49 -10.14 -9.73
CA GLN A 146 -8.32 -9.33 -8.83
C GLN A 146 -7.73 -7.94 -8.69
N ASN A 147 -8.43 -6.92 -9.17
CA ASN A 147 -8.03 -5.54 -8.92
C ASN A 147 -8.16 -5.21 -7.43
N LEU A 148 -7.10 -4.65 -6.85
CA LEU A 148 -7.01 -4.37 -5.42
C LEU A 148 -7.69 -3.09 -4.97
N MET A 149 -8.30 -2.31 -5.87
CA MET A 149 -8.99 -1.09 -5.48
C MET A 149 -10.39 -1.37 -4.90
N PHE A 150 -10.75 -0.64 -3.85
CA PHE A 150 -12.13 -0.64 -3.33
C PHE A 150 -13.04 0.19 -4.24
N ASN A 151 -13.99 -0.46 -4.89
CA ASN A 151 -14.99 0.17 -5.74
C ASN A 151 -16.02 0.96 -4.93
N THR A 152 -16.42 2.12 -5.46
CA THR A 152 -17.53 2.93 -4.95
C THR A 152 -18.19 3.74 -6.09
N LYS A 153 -19.17 4.57 -5.77
CA LYS A 153 -19.83 5.48 -6.72
C LYS A 153 -19.95 6.87 -6.14
N ILE A 154 -19.78 7.88 -7.00
CA ILE A 154 -20.07 9.28 -6.70
C ILE A 154 -21.42 9.62 -7.30
N GLY A 155 -22.37 10.03 -6.46
CA GLY A 155 -23.75 10.30 -6.84
C GLY A 155 -24.67 9.10 -6.61
N ALA A 156 -25.97 9.33 -6.71
CA ALA A 156 -27.01 8.37 -6.42
C ALA A 156 -27.64 7.77 -7.68
N GLY A 157 -28.20 6.57 -7.55
CA GLY A 157 -28.99 5.91 -8.58
C GLY A 157 -28.17 5.53 -9.84
N SER A 158 -28.84 5.51 -10.98
CA SER A 158 -28.24 5.13 -12.27
C SER A 158 -27.27 6.16 -12.84
N SER A 159 -27.34 7.40 -12.38
CA SER A 159 -26.42 8.49 -12.77
C SER A 159 -25.13 8.51 -11.97
N GLY A 160 -24.98 7.63 -10.96
CA GLY A 160 -23.77 7.51 -10.17
C GLY A 160 -22.58 7.15 -11.02
N ARG A 161 -21.48 7.92 -10.89
CA ARG A 161 -20.22 7.70 -11.61
C ARG A 161 -19.33 6.76 -10.81
N GLN A 162 -18.66 5.84 -11.49
CA GLN A 162 -17.69 4.94 -10.87
C GLN A 162 -16.54 5.72 -10.25
N ALA A 163 -16.14 5.29 -9.08
CA ALA A 163 -15.03 5.82 -8.31
C ALA A 163 -14.43 4.71 -7.45
N PHE A 164 -13.30 5.02 -6.82
CA PHE A 164 -12.59 4.10 -5.94
C PHE A 164 -12.13 4.84 -4.68
N LEU A 165 -11.88 4.10 -3.62
CA LEU A 165 -11.02 4.59 -2.55
C LEU A 165 -9.58 4.58 -3.06
N ARG A 166 -8.85 5.67 -2.89
CA ARG A 166 -7.51 5.84 -3.46
C ARG A 166 -6.53 4.78 -2.93
N PRO A 167 -5.76 4.11 -3.81
CA PRO A 167 -4.72 3.17 -3.39
C PRO A 167 -3.46 3.87 -2.86
N GLU A 168 -3.27 5.16 -3.23
CA GLU A 168 -2.16 6.03 -2.86
C GLU A 168 -2.57 7.50 -2.90
N THR A 169 -1.69 8.41 -2.49
CA THR A 169 -1.99 9.86 -2.42
C THR A 169 -1.42 10.66 -3.60
N ALA A 170 -0.56 10.06 -4.42
CA ALA A 170 0.17 10.72 -5.51
C ALA A 170 -0.74 11.40 -6.54
N GLN A 171 -1.85 10.75 -6.97
CA GLN A 171 -2.75 11.32 -7.97
C GLN A 171 -3.36 12.64 -7.52
N GLY A 172 -3.59 12.81 -6.21
CA GLY A 172 -4.05 14.08 -5.65
C GLY A 172 -3.04 15.21 -5.86
N MET A 173 -1.75 14.92 -5.73
CA MET A 173 -0.68 15.88 -5.94
C MET A 173 -0.52 16.22 -7.42
N PHE A 174 -0.52 15.23 -8.30
CA PHE A 174 -0.43 15.45 -9.75
C PHE A 174 -1.61 16.23 -10.31
N THR A 175 -2.83 15.91 -9.92
CA THR A 175 -4.02 16.66 -10.37
C THR A 175 -4.09 18.07 -9.81
N SER A 176 -3.39 18.35 -8.70
CA SER A 176 -3.28 19.69 -8.11
C SER A 176 -2.09 20.50 -8.62
N PHE A 177 -1.26 19.94 -9.50
CA PHE A 177 0.00 20.56 -9.97
C PHE A 177 -0.18 22.01 -10.38
N THR A 178 -1.14 22.32 -11.26
CA THR A 178 -1.34 23.69 -11.77
C THR A 178 -1.65 24.69 -10.64
N SER A 179 -2.39 24.26 -9.62
CA SER A 179 -2.70 25.11 -8.47
C SER A 179 -1.48 25.36 -7.61
N ILE A 180 -0.68 24.32 -7.36
CA ILE A 180 0.54 24.38 -6.57
C ILE A 180 1.63 25.19 -7.32
N TYR A 181 1.75 25.00 -8.62
CA TYR A 181 2.68 25.75 -9.47
C TYR A 181 2.40 27.28 -9.41
N ARG A 182 1.11 27.67 -9.47
CA ARG A 182 0.71 29.07 -9.27
C ARG A 182 1.03 29.59 -7.86
N HIS A 183 0.88 28.73 -6.83
CA HIS A 183 1.27 29.09 -5.46
C HIS A 183 2.76 29.46 -5.39
N PHE A 184 3.62 28.72 -6.08
CA PHE A 184 5.05 28.99 -6.21
C PHE A 184 5.40 30.04 -7.29
N ARG A 185 4.40 30.84 -7.75
CA ARG A 185 4.57 31.88 -8.77
C ARG A 185 5.20 31.34 -10.06
N GLU A 186 4.76 30.16 -10.46
CA GLU A 186 5.19 29.49 -11.69
C GLU A 186 6.70 29.22 -11.73
N ARG A 187 7.29 28.91 -10.58
CA ARG A 187 8.71 28.59 -10.45
C ARG A 187 8.93 27.16 -10.00
N LEU A 188 9.84 26.48 -10.64
CA LEU A 188 10.40 25.19 -10.27
C LEU A 188 11.81 25.39 -9.67
N PRO A 189 12.31 24.48 -8.80
CA PRO A 189 11.62 23.29 -8.30
C PRO A 189 10.74 23.58 -7.09
N PHE A 190 9.75 22.73 -6.85
CA PHE A 190 8.97 22.71 -5.62
C PHE A 190 8.45 21.30 -5.31
N GLY A 191 8.11 21.06 -4.04
CA GLY A 191 7.52 19.82 -3.60
C GLY A 191 6.08 20.00 -3.09
N ALA A 192 5.29 18.96 -3.28
CA ALA A 192 4.01 18.80 -2.61
C ALA A 192 4.05 17.51 -1.80
N LEU A 193 3.64 17.60 -0.54
CA LEU A 193 3.51 16.42 0.32
C LEU A 193 2.07 16.24 0.79
N GLN A 194 1.72 15.00 1.04
CA GLN A 194 0.42 14.65 1.58
C GLN A 194 0.55 13.47 2.52
N THR A 195 -0.11 13.55 3.67
CA THR A 195 -0.37 12.40 4.52
C THR A 195 -1.84 12.01 4.44
N GLY A 196 -2.14 10.75 4.66
CA GLY A 196 -3.54 10.32 4.63
C GLY A 196 -3.71 8.81 4.61
N LYS A 197 -4.92 8.39 4.28
CA LYS A 197 -5.27 6.99 4.12
C LYS A 197 -5.11 6.55 2.67
N GLY A 198 -4.51 5.36 2.51
CA GLY A 198 -4.56 4.55 1.31
C GLY A 198 -5.36 3.27 1.56
N TYR A 199 -5.90 2.68 0.50
CA TYR A 199 -6.81 1.55 0.56
C TYR A 199 -6.47 0.53 -0.52
N ARG A 200 -6.16 -0.69 -0.10
CA ARG A 200 -5.92 -1.82 -1.00
C ARG A 200 -6.71 -3.02 -0.51
N ASN A 201 -7.62 -3.53 -1.31
CA ASN A 201 -8.44 -4.68 -0.95
C ASN A 201 -7.63 -5.98 -1.04
N GLU A 202 -6.63 -6.06 -0.18
CA GLU A 202 -5.67 -7.16 -0.11
C GLU A 202 -6.33 -8.53 0.01
N ILE A 203 -5.79 -9.49 -0.73
CA ILE A 203 -6.21 -10.89 -0.67
C ILE A 203 -5.54 -11.53 0.54
N SER A 204 -6.36 -12.01 1.50
CA SER A 204 -5.87 -12.72 2.71
C SER A 204 -4.71 -12.02 3.45
N PRO A 205 -4.88 -10.79 3.97
CA PRO A 205 -3.82 -10.08 4.68
C PRO A 205 -3.45 -10.82 5.98
N ARG A 206 -2.29 -11.48 6.02
CA ARG A 206 -1.86 -12.35 7.13
C ARG A 206 -0.69 -11.80 7.95
N GLN A 207 -0.03 -10.75 7.51
CA GLN A 207 1.20 -10.24 8.13
C GLN A 207 0.95 -9.17 9.21
N GLY A 208 -0.17 -9.25 9.93
CA GLY A 208 -0.51 -8.30 11.01
C GLY A 208 -0.60 -6.87 10.49
N MET A 209 0.25 -5.97 11.00
CA MET A 209 0.27 -4.55 10.62
C MET A 209 1.09 -4.24 9.35
N ILE A 210 1.77 -5.21 8.76
CA ILE A 210 2.63 -4.98 7.58
C ILE A 210 1.78 -4.90 6.31
N ARG A 211 0.73 -5.73 6.22
CA ARG A 211 -0.18 -5.73 5.06
C ARG A 211 -1.61 -5.44 5.51
N LEU A 212 -2.09 -4.24 5.20
CA LEU A 212 -3.39 -3.72 5.64
C LEU A 212 -4.28 -3.40 4.44
N ARG A 213 -5.61 -3.46 4.65
CA ARG A 213 -6.61 -2.99 3.68
C ARG A 213 -6.84 -1.49 3.75
N GLU A 214 -6.61 -0.89 4.92
CA GLU A 214 -6.57 0.55 5.13
C GLU A 214 -5.31 0.90 5.91
N PHE A 215 -4.48 1.76 5.37
CA PHE A 215 -3.18 2.12 5.97
C PHE A 215 -2.92 3.62 5.88
N ASN A 216 -1.96 4.10 6.67
CA ASN A 216 -1.54 5.49 6.63
C ASN A 216 -0.35 5.61 5.68
N MET A 217 -0.40 6.64 4.84
CA MET A 217 0.63 6.98 3.87
C MET A 217 1.19 8.37 4.15
N ALA A 218 2.41 8.58 3.72
CA ALA A 218 3.07 9.87 3.66
C ALA A 218 3.89 9.90 2.37
N GLU A 219 3.50 10.72 1.41
CA GLU A 219 4.10 10.83 0.08
C GLU A 219 4.53 12.24 -0.21
N LEU A 220 5.63 12.39 -0.91
CA LEU A 220 6.21 13.66 -1.37
C LEU A 220 6.53 13.57 -2.85
N GLU A 221 5.91 14.44 -3.65
CA GLU A 221 6.23 14.62 -5.06
C GLU A 221 7.05 15.88 -5.23
N TYR A 222 8.22 15.76 -5.87
CA TYR A 222 9.11 16.89 -6.11
C TYR A 222 9.21 17.19 -7.60
N PHE A 223 8.68 18.35 -8.01
CA PHE A 223 8.58 18.77 -9.39
C PHE A 223 9.81 19.58 -9.79
N ILE A 224 10.51 19.14 -10.84
CA ILE A 224 11.72 19.76 -11.37
C ILE A 224 11.53 20.14 -12.84
N ASP A 225 12.34 21.08 -13.31
CA ASP A 225 12.46 21.36 -14.73
C ASP A 225 13.53 20.42 -15.33
N PRO A 226 13.20 19.55 -16.28
CA PRO A 226 14.16 18.60 -16.84
C PRO A 226 15.29 19.29 -17.65
N GLU A 227 15.09 20.53 -18.10
CA GLU A 227 16.10 21.29 -18.82
C GLU A 227 17.10 22.00 -17.88
N ILE A 228 16.66 22.27 -16.67
CA ILE A 228 17.49 22.84 -15.61
C ILE A 228 17.97 21.69 -14.74
N ASN A 229 19.18 21.20 -14.99
CA ASN A 229 19.79 20.23 -14.09
C ASN A 229 20.07 20.91 -12.75
N PRO A 230 19.25 20.75 -11.72
CA PRO A 230 19.56 21.25 -10.40
C PRO A 230 20.65 20.33 -9.85
N ILE A 231 21.91 20.62 -10.16
CA ILE A 231 23.04 19.99 -9.49
C ILE A 231 22.96 20.43 -8.04
N HIS A 232 22.23 19.65 -7.28
CA HIS A 232 22.37 19.71 -5.86
C HIS A 232 23.77 19.19 -5.55
N ASP A 233 24.52 19.95 -4.82
CA ASP A 233 25.78 19.50 -4.27
C ASP A 233 25.50 18.36 -3.27
N PHE A 234 25.50 17.14 -3.78
CA PHE A 234 25.31 15.93 -2.98
C PHE A 234 26.47 15.69 -2.01
N SER A 235 27.54 16.49 -2.06
CA SER A 235 28.65 16.36 -1.12
C SER A 235 28.25 16.54 0.35
N LEU A 236 27.16 17.27 0.61
CA LEU A 236 26.57 17.41 1.94
C LEU A 236 25.76 16.16 2.36
N TRP A 237 25.40 15.29 1.44
CA TRP A 237 24.58 14.09 1.65
C TRP A 237 25.38 12.79 1.59
N ASP A 238 26.68 12.88 1.29
CA ASP A 238 27.61 11.74 1.28
C ASP A 238 27.99 11.30 2.70
N GLN A 239 27.03 11.35 3.60
CA GLN A 239 27.10 10.66 4.87
C GLN A 239 26.52 9.27 4.63
N ASN A 240 27.26 8.23 5.06
CA ASN A 240 26.79 6.85 5.07
C ASN A 240 25.46 6.74 5.83
N ILE A 241 24.36 7.04 5.16
CA ILE A 241 23.03 6.75 5.68
C ILE A 241 22.86 5.25 5.50
N THR A 242 22.91 4.52 6.59
CA THR A 242 22.47 3.12 6.59
C THR A 242 21.01 3.13 6.21
N CYS A 243 20.73 2.86 4.95
CA CYS A 243 19.38 2.83 4.45
C CYS A 243 18.65 1.66 5.07
N LEU A 244 17.62 1.94 5.87
CA LEU A 244 16.68 0.96 6.39
C LEU A 244 15.61 0.58 5.33
N LEU A 245 15.88 0.85 4.07
CA LEU A 245 14.97 0.60 2.94
C LEU A 245 14.73 -0.88 2.62
N TYR A 246 15.16 -1.80 3.47
CA TYR A 246 14.97 -3.23 3.24
C TYR A 246 13.72 -3.80 3.91
N THR A 247 12.74 -3.01 4.26
CA THR A 247 11.53 -3.51 4.91
C THR A 247 10.23 -3.20 4.16
N SER A 248 10.31 -2.59 3.04
CA SER A 248 9.20 -2.41 2.15
C SER A 248 9.74 -2.82 0.80
N ASP A 249 9.38 -3.83 0.27
CA ASP A 249 8.24 -3.64 -0.53
C ASP A 249 8.43 -4.19 -1.92
N ALA A 250 7.65 -5.14 -2.21
CA ALA A 250 7.41 -5.66 -3.56
C ALA A 250 6.92 -4.59 -4.57
N ALA A 251 6.77 -3.34 -4.18
CA ALA A 251 6.39 -2.26 -5.10
C ALA A 251 7.60 -1.63 -5.81
N ASP A 252 8.82 -1.81 -5.27
CA ASP A 252 10.03 -1.22 -5.85
C ASP A 252 10.78 -2.16 -6.81
N GLU A 253 10.29 -3.38 -7.03
CA GLU A 253 10.92 -4.36 -7.92
C GLU A 253 10.44 -4.28 -9.38
N GLU A 254 9.49 -3.42 -9.71
CA GLU A 254 8.99 -3.27 -11.09
C GLU A 254 9.84 -2.37 -11.99
N ASP A 255 10.89 -1.71 -11.48
CA ASP A 255 11.72 -0.77 -12.25
C ASP A 255 13.18 -1.23 -12.45
N SER A 256 13.43 -2.53 -12.63
CA SER A 256 14.77 -3.00 -13.03
C SER A 256 14.77 -3.93 -14.22
#